data_f69a56a450cf9cfa2c7f0c9eb0c3fb16
#
_entry.id   f69a56a450cf9cfa2c7f0c9eb0c3fb16
#
_cell.length_a   1.000
_cell.length_b   1.000
_cell.length_c   1.000
_cell.angle_alpha   90.00
_cell.angle_beta   90.00
_cell.angle_gamma   90.00
#
_symmetry.space_group_name_H-M   'P 1'
#
loop_
_entity.id
_entity.type
_entity.pdbx_description
1 polymer ?
#
loop_
_entity_poly.entity_id
_entity_poly.type
_entity_poly.pdbx_seq_one_letter_code
_entity_poly.pdbx_strand_id
1 'polypeptide(L)'
;MKRVHVAAAVIRDASGKILIARRADTQHQGGLWEFPGGKVEPGEAVEAALARELQEELGIAVTAARPLIKVQHDYPDKQVLLDVWEVSAFSGEPHGAEGQPLAWVTARELADYEFPAANQPIVAAARLPAQYLITPEGLETPTLLRGMQKAVAQGCKLIQLRAPGGYDPQYRDLAVDAVGLCAGKAQLMLKGPFEWLGDFPSAGWHITAAQPVSYTHLRAHETKANL
;
A
#
# COMPACT_ATOMS: atom_id res chain seq x y z
N MET A 1 21.91 -2.70 20.71
CA MET A 1 21.69 -2.29 19.31
C MET A 1 20.98 -0.95 19.30
N LYS A 2 21.43 0.01 18.48
CA LYS A 2 20.82 1.36 18.45
C LYS A 2 19.45 1.26 17.80
N ARG A 3 18.40 1.73 18.47
CA ARG A 3 17.05 1.87 17.91
C ARG A 3 16.90 3.27 17.33
N VAL A 4 16.39 3.35 16.10
CA VAL A 4 16.08 4.60 15.41
C VAL A 4 14.60 4.59 15.08
N HIS A 5 13.87 5.59 15.57
CA HIS A 5 12.47 5.80 15.26
C HIS A 5 12.39 6.92 14.22
N VAL A 6 11.69 6.69 13.13
CA VAL A 6 11.56 7.60 11.98
C VAL A 6 10.08 7.80 11.67
N ALA A 7 9.65 9.04 11.57
CA ALA A 7 8.35 9.41 11.02
C ALA A 7 8.52 9.62 9.50
N ALA A 8 7.74 8.92 8.68
CA ALA A 8 7.80 9.04 7.23
C ALA A 8 6.40 9.30 6.64
N ALA A 9 6.34 9.98 5.49
CA ALA A 9 5.10 10.43 4.90
C ALA A 9 4.86 9.85 3.49
N VAL A 10 3.72 9.22 3.29
CA VAL A 10 3.12 9.04 1.97
C VAL A 10 2.25 10.28 1.69
N ILE A 11 2.81 11.27 1.00
CA ILE A 11 2.15 12.54 0.71
C ILE A 11 1.42 12.41 -0.61
N ARG A 12 0.11 12.71 -0.63
CA ARG A 12 -0.71 12.67 -1.84
C ARG A 12 -1.17 14.07 -2.24
N ASP A 13 -1.04 14.37 -3.54
CA ASP A 13 -1.68 15.54 -4.11
C ASP A 13 -3.17 15.30 -4.42
N ALA A 14 -3.85 16.35 -4.90
CA ALA A 14 -5.27 16.29 -5.27
C ALA A 14 -5.57 15.31 -6.42
N SER A 15 -4.57 14.94 -7.22
CA SER A 15 -4.68 13.95 -8.31
C SER A 15 -4.41 12.51 -7.83
N GLY A 16 -3.99 12.34 -6.57
CA GLY A 16 -3.62 11.06 -5.97
C GLY A 16 -2.19 10.62 -6.27
N LYS A 17 -1.34 11.47 -6.88
CA LYS A 17 0.09 11.21 -7.03
C LYS A 17 0.78 11.30 -5.67
N ILE A 18 1.87 10.56 -5.55
CA ILE A 18 2.66 10.41 -4.33
C ILE A 18 3.98 11.14 -4.52
N LEU A 19 4.37 11.94 -3.54
CA LEU A 19 5.67 12.60 -3.51
C LEU A 19 6.73 11.65 -2.98
N ILE A 20 7.83 11.53 -3.72
CA ILE A 20 9.03 10.82 -3.31
C ILE A 20 10.24 11.73 -3.43
N ALA A 21 11.25 11.53 -2.57
CA ALA A 21 12.50 12.27 -2.57
C ALA A 21 13.67 11.34 -2.89
N ARG A 22 14.70 11.82 -3.57
CA ARG A 22 15.91 11.05 -3.84
C ARG A 22 16.97 11.37 -2.79
N ARG A 23 17.50 10.36 -2.14
CA ARG A 23 18.58 10.50 -1.15
C ARG A 23 19.85 11.04 -1.78
N ALA A 24 20.53 11.96 -1.08
CA ALA A 24 21.82 12.44 -1.55
C ALA A 24 22.82 11.28 -1.68
N ASP A 25 23.64 11.32 -2.73
CA ASP A 25 24.58 10.22 -3.03
C ASP A 25 25.62 9.99 -1.91
N THR A 26 25.83 11.00 -1.05
CA THR A 26 26.73 10.95 0.12
C THR A 26 26.13 10.29 1.36
N GLN A 27 24.83 10.04 1.38
CA GLN A 27 24.13 9.43 2.50
C GLN A 27 24.16 7.91 2.45
N HIS A 28 23.85 7.26 3.59
CA HIS A 28 23.62 5.80 3.63
C HIS A 28 22.50 5.42 2.66
N GLN A 29 22.78 4.49 1.72
CA GLN A 29 21.91 4.14 0.60
C GLN A 29 21.59 5.34 -0.32
N GLY A 30 22.59 6.20 -0.57
CA GLY A 30 22.47 7.33 -1.49
C GLY A 30 22.05 6.93 -2.89
N GLY A 31 21.35 7.82 -3.58
CA GLY A 31 20.83 7.61 -4.91
C GLY A 31 19.50 6.86 -4.97
N LEU A 32 19.08 6.16 -3.91
CA LEU A 32 17.76 5.52 -3.82
C LEU A 32 16.67 6.55 -3.51
N TRP A 33 15.43 6.20 -3.84
CA TRP A 33 14.26 7.01 -3.52
C TRP A 33 13.69 6.64 -2.16
N GLU A 34 13.06 7.59 -1.51
CA GLU A 34 12.46 7.41 -0.20
C GLU A 34 11.17 8.21 -0.03
N PHE A 35 10.40 7.86 0.99
CA PHE A 35 9.29 8.67 1.45
C PHE A 35 9.85 9.74 2.40
N PRO A 36 9.52 11.05 2.18
CA PRO A 36 10.03 12.14 3.00
C PRO A 36 9.75 11.97 4.50
N GLY A 37 10.64 12.45 5.34
CA GLY A 37 10.52 12.37 6.78
C GLY A 37 11.85 12.06 7.46
N GLY A 38 11.84 12.12 8.79
CA GLY A 38 13.08 12.01 9.54
C GLY A 38 12.91 11.42 10.94
N LYS A 39 13.91 11.61 11.79
CA LYS A 39 13.96 10.98 13.11
C LYS A 39 12.98 11.64 14.07
N VAL A 40 12.29 10.79 14.84
CA VAL A 40 11.54 11.22 16.02
C VAL A 40 12.52 11.50 17.17
N GLU A 41 12.49 12.70 17.70
CA GLU A 41 13.36 13.13 18.81
C GLU A 41 12.89 12.53 20.14
N PRO A 42 13.78 12.41 21.14
CA PRO A 42 13.39 11.93 22.46
C PRO A 42 12.27 12.76 23.09
N GLY A 43 11.14 12.13 23.39
CA GLY A 43 9.97 12.79 23.98
C GLY A 43 9.06 13.50 22.98
N GLU A 44 9.40 13.48 21.69
CA GLU A 44 8.58 14.07 20.63
C GLU A 44 7.45 13.10 20.21
N ALA A 45 6.24 13.63 19.98
CA ALA A 45 5.17 12.86 19.35
C ALA A 45 5.46 12.64 17.86
N VAL A 46 5.08 11.48 17.34
CA VAL A 46 5.38 11.12 15.93
C VAL A 46 4.78 12.12 14.95
N GLU A 47 3.56 12.59 15.23
CA GLU A 47 2.88 13.60 14.41
C GLU A 47 3.63 14.95 14.41
N ALA A 48 4.22 15.32 15.54
CA ALA A 48 5.02 16.53 15.65
C ALA A 48 6.33 16.41 14.87
N ALA A 49 7.01 15.25 15.01
CA ALA A 49 8.20 14.92 14.22
C ALA A 49 7.90 14.96 12.72
N LEU A 50 6.79 14.33 12.29
CA LEU A 50 6.36 14.32 10.90
C LEU A 50 6.17 15.75 10.37
N ALA A 51 5.43 16.58 11.10
CA ALA A 51 5.16 17.96 10.69
C ALA A 51 6.43 18.81 10.62
N ARG A 52 7.35 18.66 11.61
CA ARG A 52 8.64 19.34 11.64
C ARG A 52 9.53 18.93 10.45
N GLU A 53 9.72 17.62 10.25
CA GLU A 53 10.57 17.10 9.17
C GLU A 53 10.06 17.51 7.79
N LEU A 54 8.73 17.44 7.55
CA LEU A 54 8.17 17.86 6.26
C LEU A 54 8.24 19.38 6.04
N GLN A 55 8.21 20.16 7.12
CA GLN A 55 8.47 21.59 7.00
C GLN A 55 9.95 21.88 6.70
N GLU A 56 10.88 21.16 7.33
CA GLU A 56 12.33 21.32 7.13
C GLU A 56 12.77 20.84 5.74
N GLU A 57 12.35 19.65 5.33
CA GLU A 57 12.79 19.02 4.07
C GLU A 57 12.06 19.53 2.83
N LEU A 58 10.77 19.89 2.96
CA LEU A 58 9.90 20.18 1.82
C LEU A 58 9.27 21.57 1.84
N GLY A 59 9.35 22.32 2.95
CA GLY A 59 8.69 23.62 3.09
C GLY A 59 7.18 23.55 3.17
N ILE A 60 6.59 22.42 3.55
CA ILE A 60 5.14 22.24 3.65
C ILE A 60 4.66 22.14 5.08
N ALA A 61 3.46 22.67 5.36
CA ALA A 61 2.79 22.51 6.64
C ALA A 61 1.66 21.46 6.52
N VAL A 62 1.77 20.36 7.27
CA VAL A 62 0.78 19.28 7.28
C VAL A 62 -0.53 19.76 7.92
N THR A 63 -1.66 19.57 7.25
CA THR A 63 -2.99 19.94 7.76
C THR A 63 -3.90 18.74 7.98
N ALA A 64 -3.66 17.61 7.29
CA ALA A 64 -4.36 16.36 7.55
C ALA A 64 -3.44 15.17 7.28
N ALA A 65 -3.29 14.32 8.30
CA ALA A 65 -2.56 13.07 8.20
C ALA A 65 -3.25 11.97 9.02
N ARG A 66 -3.00 10.71 8.65
CA ARG A 66 -3.45 9.53 9.38
C ARG A 66 -2.39 8.44 9.36
N PRO A 67 -2.31 7.58 10.39
CA PRO A 67 -1.42 6.43 10.38
C PRO A 67 -1.69 5.52 9.17
N LEU A 68 -0.62 5.05 8.52
CA LEU A 68 -0.71 4.14 7.38
C LEU A 68 -0.16 2.76 7.75
N ILE A 69 1.11 2.66 8.11
CA ILE A 69 1.78 1.39 8.44
C ILE A 69 3.00 1.64 9.36
N LYS A 70 3.28 0.68 10.24
CA LYS A 70 4.54 0.62 10.98
C LYS A 70 5.41 -0.50 10.45
N VAL A 71 6.65 -0.17 10.09
CA VAL A 71 7.62 -1.11 9.53
C VAL A 71 8.81 -1.21 10.47
N GLN A 72 9.09 -2.41 10.98
CA GLN A 72 10.33 -2.69 11.69
C GLN A 72 11.31 -3.33 10.72
N HIS A 73 12.54 -2.82 10.70
CA HIS A 73 13.60 -3.35 9.85
C HIS A 73 14.92 -3.40 10.62
N ASP A 74 15.54 -4.57 10.62
CA ASP A 74 16.82 -4.79 11.28
C ASP A 74 17.95 -4.71 10.25
N TYR A 75 18.78 -3.67 10.37
CA TYR A 75 20.05 -3.58 9.68
C TYR A 75 21.15 -4.22 10.56
N PRO A 76 22.31 -4.59 9.99
CA PRO A 76 23.40 -5.19 10.77
C PRO A 76 23.86 -4.35 11.97
N ASP A 77 23.76 -3.02 11.87
CA ASP A 77 24.27 -2.04 12.84
C ASP A 77 23.17 -1.38 13.70
N LYS A 78 21.91 -1.44 13.27
CA LYS A 78 20.79 -0.73 13.93
C LYS A 78 19.43 -1.36 13.63
N GLN A 79 18.48 -1.13 14.54
CA GLN A 79 17.05 -1.40 14.34
C GLN A 79 16.34 -0.10 13.95
N VAL A 80 15.52 -0.15 12.91
CA VAL A 80 14.74 1.01 12.45
C VAL A 80 13.27 0.71 12.59
N LEU A 81 12.52 1.60 13.22
CA LEU A 81 11.08 1.65 13.20
C LEU A 81 10.66 2.82 12.30
N LEU A 82 10.05 2.51 11.15
CA LEU A 82 9.40 3.50 10.30
C LEU A 82 7.93 3.59 10.73
N ASP A 83 7.53 4.73 11.28
CA ASP A 83 6.14 5.05 11.61
C ASP A 83 5.59 5.90 10.46
N VAL A 84 4.83 5.28 9.57
CA VAL A 84 4.46 5.85 8.28
C VAL A 84 3.05 6.39 8.33
N TRP A 85 2.89 7.63 7.88
CA TRP A 85 1.63 8.35 7.84
C TRP A 85 1.25 8.72 6.41
N GLU A 86 -0.03 8.65 6.10
CA GLU A 86 -0.56 9.21 4.86
C GLU A 86 -0.95 10.66 5.10
N VAL A 87 -0.31 11.57 4.37
CA VAL A 87 -0.61 13.00 4.37
C VAL A 87 -1.51 13.29 3.19
N SER A 88 -2.76 13.64 3.49
CA SER A 88 -3.81 13.90 2.49
C SER A 88 -4.10 15.38 2.27
N ALA A 89 -3.60 16.25 3.15
CA ALA A 89 -3.69 17.69 2.98
C ALA A 89 -2.51 18.40 3.64
N PHE A 90 -2.02 19.42 2.95
CA PHE A 90 -0.92 20.28 3.40
C PHE A 90 -1.05 21.66 2.76
N SER A 91 -0.36 22.66 3.30
CA SER A 91 -0.18 23.98 2.69
C SER A 91 1.29 24.21 2.35
N GLY A 92 1.55 25.12 1.40
CA GLY A 92 2.88 25.35 0.84
C GLY A 92 3.08 24.58 -0.47
N GLU A 93 4.15 24.90 -1.19
CA GLU A 93 4.57 24.22 -2.42
C GLU A 93 5.79 23.35 -2.12
N PRO A 94 5.68 22.02 -2.26
CA PRO A 94 6.78 21.11 -1.94
C PRO A 94 8.00 21.38 -2.83
N HIS A 95 9.13 21.58 -2.19
CA HIS A 95 10.43 21.74 -2.85
C HIS A 95 11.52 21.04 -2.04
N GLY A 96 12.59 20.63 -2.69
CA GLY A 96 13.73 20.02 -2.01
C GLY A 96 14.54 21.06 -1.26
N ALA A 97 14.18 21.37 0.01
CA ALA A 97 14.82 22.40 0.80
C ALA A 97 16.31 22.11 1.10
N GLU A 98 16.71 20.85 1.03
CA GLU A 98 18.10 20.39 1.15
C GLU A 98 18.78 20.17 -0.21
N GLY A 99 18.13 20.56 -1.32
CA GLY A 99 18.62 20.37 -2.68
C GLY A 99 18.34 18.96 -3.24
N GLN A 100 17.58 18.11 -2.53
CA GLN A 100 17.21 16.77 -2.96
C GLN A 100 16.21 16.83 -4.12
N PRO A 101 16.38 15.99 -5.16
CA PRO A 101 15.39 15.84 -6.23
C PRO A 101 14.07 15.28 -5.70
N LEU A 102 12.97 15.85 -6.16
CA LEU A 102 11.62 15.38 -5.85
C LEU A 102 10.93 14.86 -7.11
N ALA A 103 10.01 13.90 -6.95
CA ALA A 103 9.15 13.43 -8.02
C ALA A 103 7.72 13.17 -7.53
N TRP A 104 6.74 13.61 -8.31
CA TRP A 104 5.34 13.25 -8.15
C TRP A 104 5.00 12.07 -9.05
N VAL A 105 4.72 10.93 -8.46
CA VAL A 105 4.51 9.66 -9.17
C VAL A 105 3.15 9.06 -8.85
N THR A 106 2.56 8.33 -9.78
CA THR A 106 1.37 7.53 -9.50
C THR A 106 1.73 6.32 -8.64
N ALA A 107 0.75 5.75 -7.94
CA ALA A 107 0.93 4.53 -7.16
C ALA A 107 1.49 3.36 -8.01
N ARG A 108 1.20 3.33 -9.33
CA ARG A 108 1.73 2.32 -10.24
C ARG A 108 3.20 2.55 -10.54
N GLU A 109 3.58 3.79 -10.81
CA GLU A 109 4.96 4.18 -11.17
C GLU A 109 5.94 4.00 -10.00
N LEU A 110 5.49 3.87 -8.74
CA LEU A 110 6.36 3.53 -7.62
C LEU A 110 7.19 2.25 -7.85
N ALA A 111 6.71 1.34 -8.70
CA ALA A 111 7.43 0.11 -9.04
C ALA A 111 8.66 0.35 -9.94
N ASP A 112 8.73 1.50 -10.61
CA ASP A 112 9.80 1.86 -11.54
C ASP A 112 10.97 2.57 -10.81
N TYR A 113 10.83 2.79 -9.50
CA TYR A 113 11.81 3.48 -8.66
C TYR A 113 12.48 2.51 -7.68
N GLU A 114 13.77 2.71 -7.45
CA GLU A 114 14.54 1.90 -6.51
C GLU A 114 14.45 2.50 -5.09
N PHE A 115 13.98 1.70 -4.14
CA PHE A 115 13.82 2.05 -2.73
C PHE A 115 14.68 1.18 -1.83
N PRO A 116 15.12 1.68 -0.65
CA PRO A 116 15.69 0.85 0.41
C PRO A 116 14.78 -0.32 0.78
N ALA A 117 15.36 -1.45 1.21
CA ALA A 117 14.60 -2.64 1.61
C ALA A 117 13.52 -2.34 2.67
N ALA A 118 13.84 -1.46 3.65
CA ALA A 118 12.88 -1.05 4.68
C ALA A 118 11.68 -0.27 4.13
N ASN A 119 11.77 0.31 2.93
CA ASN A 119 10.67 1.07 2.30
C ASN A 119 9.75 0.18 1.44
N GLN A 120 10.14 -1.05 1.12
CA GLN A 120 9.31 -1.93 0.27
C GLN A 120 7.90 -2.18 0.83
N PRO A 121 7.70 -2.41 2.15
CA PRO A 121 6.35 -2.50 2.71
C PRO A 121 5.56 -1.20 2.59
N ILE A 122 6.23 -0.02 2.63
CA ILE A 122 5.57 1.28 2.44
C ILE A 122 5.10 1.42 0.99
N VAL A 123 5.95 1.06 0.03
CA VAL A 123 5.58 1.04 -1.40
C VAL A 123 4.35 0.15 -1.63
N ALA A 124 4.33 -1.05 -1.02
CA ALA A 124 3.18 -1.95 -1.10
C ALA A 124 1.91 -1.30 -0.52
N ALA A 125 1.99 -0.72 0.70
CA ALA A 125 0.87 -0.06 1.35
C ALA A 125 0.38 1.17 0.57
N ALA A 126 1.30 2.01 0.05
CA ALA A 126 0.98 3.20 -0.73
C ALA A 126 0.29 2.90 -2.07
N ARG A 127 0.47 1.69 -2.60
CA ARG A 127 -0.17 1.22 -3.84
C ARG A 127 -1.57 0.67 -3.63
N LEU A 128 -1.94 0.36 -2.39
CA LEU A 128 -3.28 -0.14 -2.10
C LEU A 128 -4.33 0.98 -2.23
N PRO A 129 -5.51 0.68 -2.77
CA PRO A 129 -6.65 1.58 -2.72
C PRO A 129 -7.08 1.89 -1.28
N ALA A 130 -7.59 3.10 -1.05
CA ALA A 130 -8.06 3.52 0.27
C ALA A 130 -9.28 2.72 0.78
N GLN A 131 -10.00 2.05 -0.12
CA GLN A 131 -11.18 1.25 0.20
C GLN A 131 -10.98 -0.19 -0.25
N TYR A 132 -11.25 -1.12 0.65
CA TYR A 132 -11.29 -2.54 0.40
C TYR A 132 -12.71 -3.05 0.71
N LEU A 133 -13.47 -3.31 -0.33
CA LEU A 133 -14.80 -3.87 -0.19
C LEU A 133 -14.71 -5.39 -0.01
N ILE A 134 -15.29 -5.89 1.05
CA ILE A 134 -15.46 -7.33 1.28
C ILE A 134 -16.93 -7.67 1.05
N THR A 135 -17.22 -8.61 0.16
CA THR A 135 -18.61 -8.98 -0.12
C THR A 135 -19.26 -9.61 1.12
N PRO A 136 -20.54 -9.27 1.42
CA PRO A 136 -21.26 -9.85 2.54
C PRO A 136 -21.60 -11.34 2.27
N GLU A 137 -21.85 -12.06 3.35
CA GLU A 137 -22.35 -13.44 3.30
C GLU A 137 -23.86 -13.47 3.11
N GLY A 138 -24.38 -14.60 2.60
CA GLY A 138 -25.80 -14.89 2.57
C GLY A 138 -26.63 -14.16 1.52
N LEU A 139 -25.97 -13.48 0.57
CA LEU A 139 -26.68 -12.90 -0.56
C LEU A 139 -26.77 -13.89 -1.74
N GLU A 140 -27.93 -13.87 -2.39
CA GLU A 140 -28.09 -14.54 -3.68
C GLU A 140 -27.14 -13.97 -4.73
N THR A 141 -26.55 -14.83 -5.58
CA THR A 141 -25.58 -14.47 -6.61
C THR A 141 -25.96 -13.23 -7.43
N PRO A 142 -27.21 -13.11 -7.98
CA PRO A 142 -27.54 -11.91 -8.76
C PRO A 142 -27.54 -10.61 -7.95
N THR A 143 -27.88 -10.68 -6.67
CA THR A 143 -27.90 -9.52 -5.78
C THR A 143 -26.47 -9.10 -5.41
N LEU A 144 -25.60 -10.07 -5.15
CA LEU A 144 -24.20 -9.85 -4.86
C LEU A 144 -23.48 -9.22 -6.06
N LEU A 145 -23.65 -9.76 -7.27
CA LEU A 145 -23.03 -9.21 -8.48
C LEU A 145 -23.51 -7.79 -8.79
N ARG A 146 -24.82 -7.50 -8.62
CA ARG A 146 -25.34 -6.11 -8.73
C ARG A 146 -24.70 -5.17 -7.72
N GLY A 147 -24.51 -5.62 -6.47
CA GLY A 147 -23.80 -4.85 -5.44
C GLY A 147 -22.36 -4.54 -5.81
N MET A 148 -21.63 -5.53 -6.29
CA MET A 148 -20.25 -5.36 -6.79
C MET A 148 -20.20 -4.40 -7.98
N GLN A 149 -21.11 -4.55 -8.95
CA GLN A 149 -21.19 -3.66 -10.11
C GLN A 149 -21.41 -2.20 -9.69
N LYS A 150 -22.31 -1.97 -8.75
CA LYS A 150 -22.56 -0.63 -8.18
C LYS A 150 -21.30 -0.07 -7.49
N ALA A 151 -20.62 -0.88 -6.69
CA ALA A 151 -19.39 -0.47 -6.02
C ALA A 151 -18.28 -0.09 -7.02
N VAL A 152 -18.08 -0.89 -8.06
CA VAL A 152 -17.11 -0.59 -9.15
C VAL A 152 -17.49 0.71 -9.87
N ALA A 153 -18.78 0.91 -10.17
CA ALA A 153 -19.27 2.13 -10.81
C ALA A 153 -19.07 3.38 -9.92
N GLN A 154 -19.08 3.20 -8.60
CA GLN A 154 -18.79 4.24 -7.61
C GLN A 154 -17.28 4.44 -7.35
N GLY A 155 -16.41 3.75 -8.10
CA GLY A 155 -14.96 3.94 -8.03
C GLY A 155 -14.23 3.00 -7.08
N CYS A 156 -14.88 1.98 -6.51
CA CYS A 156 -14.19 0.97 -5.71
C CYS A 156 -13.14 0.24 -6.57
N LYS A 157 -11.89 0.20 -6.12
CA LYS A 157 -10.75 -0.37 -6.87
C LYS A 157 -10.24 -1.69 -6.32
N LEU A 158 -10.70 -2.13 -5.15
CA LEU A 158 -10.28 -3.38 -4.52
C LEU A 158 -11.48 -4.06 -3.88
N ILE A 159 -11.77 -5.29 -4.32
CA ILE A 159 -12.94 -6.06 -3.86
C ILE A 159 -12.50 -7.47 -3.51
N GLN A 160 -12.88 -7.98 -2.33
CA GLN A 160 -12.74 -9.38 -1.97
C GLN A 160 -14.06 -10.11 -2.14
N LEU A 161 -14.07 -11.17 -2.93
CA LEU A 161 -15.16 -12.12 -2.96
C LEU A 161 -15.01 -13.14 -1.82
N ARG A 162 -15.94 -13.11 -0.86
CA ARG A 162 -15.97 -14.10 0.22
C ARG A 162 -16.68 -15.37 -0.22
N ALA A 163 -16.27 -16.51 0.35
CA ALA A 163 -16.87 -17.84 0.15
C ALA A 163 -17.30 -18.40 1.52
N PRO A 164 -18.47 -18.01 2.04
CA PRO A 164 -18.92 -18.46 3.37
C PRO A 164 -19.25 -19.94 3.42
N GLY A 165 -19.76 -20.52 2.32
CA GLY A 165 -20.18 -21.92 2.21
C GLY A 165 -19.07 -22.90 1.77
N GLY A 166 -17.84 -22.40 1.55
CA GLY A 166 -16.77 -23.23 1.01
C GLY A 166 -16.49 -22.95 -0.48
N TYR A 167 -15.67 -23.82 -1.08
CA TYR A 167 -15.19 -23.65 -2.47
C TYR A 167 -15.82 -24.71 -3.37
N ASP A 168 -17.13 -24.57 -3.59
CA ASP A 168 -17.92 -25.46 -4.43
C ASP A 168 -17.97 -24.96 -5.89
N PRO A 169 -18.55 -25.72 -6.82
CA PRO A 169 -18.72 -25.30 -8.21
C PRO A 169 -19.50 -23.99 -8.36
N GLN A 170 -20.50 -23.73 -7.51
CA GLN A 170 -21.31 -22.49 -7.58
C GLN A 170 -20.46 -21.26 -7.23
N TYR A 171 -19.57 -21.39 -6.23
CA TYR A 171 -18.62 -20.32 -5.93
C TYR A 171 -17.64 -20.10 -7.10
N ARG A 172 -17.21 -21.17 -7.77
CA ARG A 172 -16.31 -21.06 -8.92
C ARG A 172 -16.97 -20.30 -10.08
N ASP A 173 -18.24 -20.58 -10.37
CA ASP A 173 -19.00 -19.87 -11.40
C ASP A 173 -19.18 -18.39 -11.01
N LEU A 174 -19.52 -18.11 -9.76
CA LEU A 174 -19.57 -16.75 -9.22
C LEU A 174 -18.23 -16.02 -9.33
N ALA A 175 -17.11 -16.70 -9.10
CA ALA A 175 -15.77 -16.12 -9.24
C ALA A 175 -15.47 -15.74 -10.70
N VAL A 176 -15.89 -16.56 -11.68
CA VAL A 176 -15.78 -16.24 -13.13
C VAL A 176 -16.54 -14.95 -13.45
N ASP A 177 -17.80 -14.85 -13.02
CA ASP A 177 -18.63 -13.65 -13.24
C ASP A 177 -18.03 -12.41 -12.58
N ALA A 178 -17.55 -12.56 -11.34
CA ALA A 178 -16.91 -11.47 -10.58
C ALA A 178 -15.61 -10.98 -11.24
N VAL A 179 -14.79 -11.90 -11.77
CA VAL A 179 -13.57 -11.54 -12.54
C VAL A 179 -13.95 -10.72 -13.76
N GLY A 180 -14.94 -11.17 -14.54
CA GLY A 180 -15.43 -10.44 -15.72
C GLY A 180 -15.94 -9.04 -15.38
N LEU A 181 -16.69 -8.91 -14.27
CA LEU A 181 -17.22 -7.64 -13.79
C LEU A 181 -16.10 -6.65 -13.39
N CYS A 182 -15.05 -7.14 -12.75
CA CYS A 182 -13.94 -6.33 -12.24
C CYS A 182 -12.89 -6.01 -13.31
N ALA A 183 -12.87 -6.74 -14.44
CA ALA A 183 -11.84 -6.65 -15.47
C ALA A 183 -11.56 -5.19 -15.90
N GLY A 184 -10.32 -4.74 -15.80
CA GLY A 184 -9.86 -3.40 -16.17
C GLY A 184 -10.40 -2.25 -15.29
N LYS A 185 -11.22 -2.54 -14.27
CA LYS A 185 -11.89 -1.52 -13.43
C LYS A 185 -11.47 -1.59 -11.97
N ALA A 186 -11.36 -2.79 -11.41
CA ALA A 186 -11.00 -3.03 -10.02
C ALA A 186 -10.18 -4.33 -9.90
N GLN A 187 -9.33 -4.40 -8.89
CA GLN A 187 -8.65 -5.63 -8.49
C GLN A 187 -9.61 -6.49 -7.70
N LEU A 188 -9.88 -7.71 -8.19
CA LEU A 188 -10.62 -8.72 -7.43
C LEU A 188 -9.65 -9.57 -6.63
N MET A 189 -9.94 -9.78 -5.36
CA MET A 189 -9.29 -10.72 -4.47
C MET A 189 -10.20 -11.92 -4.28
N LEU A 190 -9.70 -13.11 -4.63
CA LEU A 190 -10.39 -14.37 -4.39
C LEU A 190 -9.83 -15.05 -3.15
N LYS A 191 -10.62 -15.90 -2.55
CA LYS A 191 -10.22 -16.82 -1.50
C LYS A 191 -10.63 -18.21 -1.95
N GLY A 192 -9.70 -19.17 -2.00
CA GLY A 192 -9.98 -20.50 -2.49
C GLY A 192 -8.79 -21.44 -2.44
N PRO A 193 -8.95 -22.66 -2.98
CA PRO A 193 -7.87 -23.60 -3.16
C PRO A 193 -6.78 -23.05 -4.08
N PHE A 194 -5.52 -23.33 -3.77
CA PHE A 194 -4.39 -22.83 -4.59
C PHE A 194 -4.39 -23.35 -6.02
N GLU A 195 -5.00 -24.50 -6.25
CA GLU A 195 -5.14 -25.11 -7.57
C GLU A 195 -5.91 -24.20 -8.55
N TRP A 196 -6.73 -23.29 -8.03
CA TRP A 196 -7.51 -22.34 -8.85
C TRP A 196 -6.72 -21.11 -9.29
N LEU A 197 -5.53 -20.88 -8.75
CA LEU A 197 -4.70 -19.72 -9.13
C LEU A 197 -4.46 -19.64 -10.64
N GLY A 198 -4.25 -20.78 -11.28
CA GLY A 198 -4.05 -20.87 -12.73
C GLY A 198 -5.29 -20.51 -13.55
N ASP A 199 -6.48 -20.70 -12.98
CA ASP A 199 -7.77 -20.45 -13.65
C ASP A 199 -8.16 -18.97 -13.60
N PHE A 200 -7.63 -18.21 -12.63
CA PHE A 200 -7.95 -16.80 -12.39
C PHE A 200 -6.70 -15.90 -12.38
N PRO A 201 -5.94 -15.83 -13.50
CA PRO A 201 -4.64 -15.14 -13.52
C PRO A 201 -4.71 -13.62 -13.32
N SER A 202 -5.90 -13.02 -13.47
CA SER A 202 -6.12 -11.58 -13.25
C SER A 202 -6.61 -11.24 -11.84
N ALA A 203 -6.97 -12.26 -11.03
CA ALA A 203 -7.39 -12.07 -9.66
C ALA A 203 -6.20 -12.12 -8.70
N GLY A 204 -6.26 -11.34 -7.62
CA GLY A 204 -5.39 -11.51 -6.46
C GLY A 204 -5.91 -12.65 -5.57
N TRP A 205 -5.08 -13.12 -4.65
CA TRP A 205 -5.44 -14.21 -3.74
C TRP A 205 -5.38 -13.78 -2.29
N HIS A 206 -6.47 -13.94 -1.56
CA HIS A 206 -6.51 -13.71 -0.12
C HIS A 206 -6.10 -14.97 0.62
N ILE A 207 -4.91 -14.96 1.22
CA ILE A 207 -4.34 -16.07 1.96
C ILE A 207 -4.66 -15.90 3.45
N THR A 208 -5.09 -16.96 4.12
CA THR A 208 -5.29 -16.97 5.56
C THR A 208 -4.04 -17.49 6.27
N ALA A 209 -3.84 -17.09 7.53
CA ALA A 209 -2.72 -17.58 8.36
C ALA A 209 -2.67 -19.11 8.52
N ALA A 210 -3.80 -19.80 8.32
CA ALA A 210 -3.88 -21.27 8.34
C ALA A 210 -3.43 -21.95 7.04
N GLN A 211 -3.17 -21.18 5.97
CA GLN A 211 -2.68 -21.69 4.70
C GLN A 211 -1.16 -21.44 4.62
N PRO A 212 -0.31 -22.44 4.91
CA PRO A 212 1.13 -22.28 4.76
C PRO A 212 1.46 -22.08 3.29
N VAL A 213 2.03 -20.94 2.97
CA VAL A 213 2.46 -20.62 1.62
C VAL A 213 3.94 -20.90 1.51
N SER A 214 4.31 -21.83 0.63
CA SER A 214 5.65 -21.83 0.09
C SER A 214 5.76 -20.66 -0.89
N TYR A 215 6.46 -19.60 -0.50
CA TYR A 215 6.61 -18.36 -1.28
C TYR A 215 7.22 -18.57 -2.68
N THR A 216 7.72 -19.76 -2.97
CA THR A 216 8.37 -20.10 -4.26
C THR A 216 7.39 -20.15 -5.44
N HIS A 217 6.08 -20.18 -5.20
CA HIS A 217 5.06 -20.29 -6.25
C HIS A 217 4.25 -19.00 -6.47
N LEU A 218 4.46 -17.97 -5.65
CA LEU A 218 3.79 -16.67 -5.83
C LEU A 218 4.50 -15.89 -6.95
N ARG A 219 3.75 -15.49 -7.98
CA ARG A 219 4.28 -14.64 -9.06
C ARG A 219 4.51 -13.22 -8.54
N ALA A 220 5.42 -12.47 -9.20
CA ALA A 220 5.86 -11.12 -8.81
C ALA A 220 4.76 -10.04 -8.69
N HIS A 221 3.51 -10.36 -9.03
CA HIS A 221 2.34 -9.49 -8.91
C HIS A 221 1.49 -9.74 -7.65
N GLU A 222 1.84 -10.73 -6.86
CA GLU A 222 1.14 -11.04 -5.62
C GLU A 222 1.80 -10.23 -4.51
N THR A 223 1.14 -9.16 -4.10
CA THR A 223 1.63 -8.30 -3.02
C THR A 223 1.68 -9.09 -1.72
N LYS A 224 2.85 -9.09 -1.05
CA LYS A 224 3.05 -9.56 0.34
C LYS A 224 2.23 -8.76 1.38
N ALA A 225 1.13 -8.16 0.98
CA ALA A 225 0.32 -7.28 1.83
C ALA A 225 -0.60 -8.03 2.80
N ASN A 226 -0.43 -9.35 2.96
CA ASN A 226 -1.31 -10.19 3.78
C ASN A 226 -0.54 -11.04 4.81
N LEU A 227 0.47 -10.45 5.46
CA LEU A 227 1.04 -11.00 6.68
C LEU A 227 0.79 -10.05 7.84
#